data_65a2316292a9f89d3420f185ca493fa2
#
_entry.id   65a2316292a9f89d3420f185ca493fa2
#
_cell.length_a   1.000
_cell.length_b   1.000
_cell.length_c   1.000
_cell.angle_alpha   90.00
_cell.angle_beta   90.00
_cell.angle_gamma   90.00
#
_symmetry.space_group_name_H-M   'P 1'
#
loop_
_entity.id
_entity.type
_entity.pdbx_description
1 polymer ?
#
loop_
_entity_poly.entity_id
_entity_poly.type
_entity_poly.pdbx_seq_one_letter_code
_entity_poly.pdbx_strand_id
1 'polypeptide(L)'
;MKGIILAGGSGTRLYPVTKGVSKQLLPIYDKPMIYYPLSVLMLSGIREILIITTPEDQINFVNLLGDGSSFGISLQYAIQDSPKGLAEAFIIGENFIGEDSVALVLGDNLFFGQSFGSILDSAKEYIEKNGGANIFGYHVNDPERFGVVEFDSEGTVVSIEEKPKTPKSNYAVTGLYFYDNSVIQKAKSVKPSARGELEITDINEMYWKEKTLRVCKLGRGFTWLDTGTHESLMEASQFVHAIEKQQGMKVACLEEIAFKNEWITLDSVKSSGEVLSKTDYGKYLLKLK
;
A
#
# COMPACT_ATOMS: atom_id res chain seq x y z
N MET A 1 0.45 -13.69 -8.59
CA MET A 1 -0.24 -12.64 -7.79
C MET A 1 -0.09 -11.29 -8.47
N LYS A 2 -1.14 -10.49 -8.51
CA LYS A 2 -1.15 -9.11 -9.04
C LYS A 2 -1.29 -8.08 -7.91
N GLY A 3 -0.98 -6.82 -8.21
CA GLY A 3 -1.04 -5.74 -7.22
C GLY A 3 -2.10 -4.71 -7.56
N ILE A 4 -2.75 -4.13 -6.55
CA ILE A 4 -3.62 -2.97 -6.70
C ILE A 4 -3.13 -1.89 -5.73
N ILE A 5 -3.03 -0.66 -6.23
CA ILE A 5 -2.87 0.53 -5.39
C ILE A 5 -4.15 1.35 -5.49
N LEU A 6 -4.83 1.53 -4.36
CA LEU A 6 -6.00 2.42 -4.33
C LEU A 6 -5.53 3.83 -3.99
N ALA A 7 -5.47 4.67 -5.01
CA ALA A 7 -5.04 6.07 -4.96
C ALA A 7 -6.21 7.03 -5.23
N GLY A 8 -7.43 6.60 -4.94
CA GLY A 8 -8.64 7.40 -4.98
C GLY A 8 -8.86 8.21 -3.69
N GLY A 9 -9.96 8.94 -3.68
CA GLY A 9 -10.40 9.71 -2.52
C GLY A 9 -10.13 11.21 -2.64
N SER A 10 -11.03 12.01 -2.08
CA SER A 10 -11.07 13.47 -2.25
C SER A 10 -9.97 14.23 -1.49
N GLY A 11 -9.23 13.58 -0.59
CA GLY A 11 -8.17 14.22 0.19
C GLY A 11 -8.60 15.44 1.03
N THR A 12 -9.91 15.59 1.33
CA THR A 12 -10.48 16.79 1.94
C THR A 12 -9.88 17.17 3.29
N ARG A 13 -9.37 16.19 4.05
CA ARG A 13 -8.68 16.45 5.32
C ARG A 13 -7.36 17.21 5.17
N LEU A 14 -6.81 17.27 3.95
CA LEU A 14 -5.59 17.99 3.60
C LEU A 14 -5.86 19.31 2.84
N TYR A 15 -7.12 19.76 2.77
CA TYR A 15 -7.41 21.07 2.17
C TYR A 15 -6.71 22.20 2.93
N PRO A 16 -6.23 23.26 2.20
CA PRO A 16 -6.36 23.49 0.76
C PRO A 16 -5.30 22.80 -0.13
N VAL A 17 -4.33 22.07 0.42
CA VAL A 17 -3.18 21.51 -0.32
C VAL A 17 -3.63 20.56 -1.44
N THR A 18 -4.67 19.77 -1.19
CA THR A 18 -5.21 18.78 -2.14
C THR A 18 -6.34 19.29 -3.03
N LYS A 19 -6.57 20.62 -3.10
CA LYS A 19 -7.59 21.18 -4.01
C LYS A 19 -7.23 21.06 -5.50
N GLY A 20 -5.94 21.03 -5.82
CA GLY A 20 -5.46 21.01 -7.20
C GLY A 20 -4.55 19.82 -7.52
N VAL A 21 -4.39 18.89 -6.58
CA VAL A 21 -3.51 17.73 -6.76
C VAL A 21 -3.99 16.58 -5.89
N SER A 22 -3.89 15.36 -6.42
CA SER A 22 -4.14 14.15 -5.64
C SER A 22 -3.22 14.08 -4.41
N LYS A 23 -3.75 13.62 -3.27
CA LYS A 23 -2.97 13.43 -2.05
C LYS A 23 -1.73 12.57 -2.29
N GLN A 24 -1.86 11.50 -3.05
CA GLN A 24 -0.81 10.54 -3.32
C GLN A 24 0.31 11.07 -4.23
N LEU A 25 0.12 12.24 -4.82
CA LEU A 25 1.14 12.97 -5.58
C LEU A 25 1.87 14.03 -4.74
N LEU A 26 1.41 14.30 -3.51
CA LEU A 26 2.13 15.17 -2.60
C LEU A 26 3.49 14.55 -2.22
N PRO A 27 4.52 15.37 -2.01
CA PRO A 27 5.82 14.88 -1.62
C PRO A 27 5.82 14.34 -0.18
N ILE A 28 6.45 13.20 0.02
CA ILE A 28 6.96 12.76 1.33
C ILE A 28 8.48 12.85 1.23
N TYR A 29 9.06 13.89 1.80
CA TYR A 29 10.45 14.28 1.74
C TYR A 29 10.93 14.54 0.30
N ASP A 30 11.53 13.57 -0.39
CA ASP A 30 12.23 13.77 -1.67
C ASP A 30 11.54 13.11 -2.88
N LYS A 31 10.37 12.47 -2.67
CA LYS A 31 9.62 11.79 -3.74
C LYS A 31 8.10 11.81 -3.50
N PRO A 32 7.28 11.61 -4.54
CA PRO A 32 5.83 11.54 -4.39
C PRO A 32 5.39 10.38 -3.49
N MET A 33 4.32 10.60 -2.73
CA MET A 33 3.76 9.62 -1.79
C MET A 33 3.50 8.26 -2.43
N ILE A 34 3.03 8.22 -3.67
CA ILE A 34 2.71 6.97 -4.40
C ILE A 34 3.91 6.02 -4.54
N TYR A 35 5.14 6.52 -4.46
CA TYR A 35 6.35 5.69 -4.53
C TYR A 35 6.42 4.70 -3.36
N TYR A 36 5.92 5.07 -2.19
CA TYR A 36 5.96 4.21 -1.00
C TYR A 36 5.07 2.97 -1.13
N PRO A 37 3.76 3.06 -1.41
CA PRO A 37 2.95 1.85 -1.64
C PRO A 37 3.39 1.08 -2.88
N LEU A 38 3.87 1.75 -3.95
CA LEU A 38 4.41 1.07 -5.12
C LEU A 38 5.65 0.24 -4.76
N SER A 39 6.55 0.78 -3.92
CA SER A 39 7.72 0.05 -3.43
C SER A 39 7.36 -1.20 -2.63
N VAL A 40 6.24 -1.20 -1.89
CA VAL A 40 5.77 -2.37 -1.13
C VAL A 40 5.41 -3.52 -2.07
N LEU A 41 4.66 -3.24 -3.14
CA LEU A 41 4.33 -4.25 -4.14
C LEU A 41 5.57 -4.76 -4.87
N MET A 42 6.50 -3.87 -5.22
CA MET A 42 7.75 -4.25 -5.86
C MET A 42 8.65 -5.10 -4.94
N LEU A 43 8.72 -4.78 -3.65
CA LEU A 43 9.42 -5.58 -2.63
C LEU A 43 8.78 -6.97 -2.44
N SER A 44 7.47 -7.10 -2.71
CA SER A 44 6.76 -8.40 -2.72
C SER A 44 6.98 -9.19 -4.02
N GLY A 45 7.85 -8.70 -4.92
CA GLY A 45 8.07 -9.34 -6.22
C GLY A 45 6.89 -9.21 -7.20
N ILE A 46 5.95 -8.30 -6.97
CA ILE A 46 4.77 -8.09 -7.81
C ILE A 46 5.11 -7.09 -8.91
N ARG A 47 4.90 -7.49 -10.17
CA ARG A 47 5.25 -6.69 -11.36
C ARG A 47 4.05 -6.18 -12.14
N GLU A 48 2.90 -6.85 -12.07
CA GLU A 48 1.65 -6.40 -12.70
C GLU A 48 0.83 -5.64 -11.66
N ILE A 49 0.63 -4.34 -11.86
CA ILE A 49 0.04 -3.45 -10.87
C ILE A 49 -1.02 -2.57 -11.51
N LEU A 50 -2.20 -2.53 -10.89
CA LEU A 50 -3.29 -1.63 -11.23
C LEU A 50 -3.30 -0.44 -10.25
N ILE A 51 -3.26 0.78 -10.76
CA ILE A 51 -3.44 1.99 -9.96
C ILE A 51 -4.86 2.49 -10.18
N ILE A 52 -5.66 2.51 -9.12
CA ILE A 52 -7.05 3.01 -9.15
C ILE A 52 -7.04 4.44 -8.62
N THR A 53 -7.48 5.39 -9.45
CA THR A 53 -7.44 6.82 -9.19
C THR A 53 -8.81 7.45 -9.32
N THR A 54 -8.94 8.75 -8.98
CA THR A 54 -10.07 9.56 -9.40
C THR A 54 -10.00 9.89 -10.91
N PRO A 55 -11.11 10.25 -11.57
CA PRO A 55 -11.09 10.65 -12.98
C PRO A 55 -10.15 11.83 -13.25
N GLU A 56 -10.14 12.82 -12.36
CA GLU A 56 -9.39 14.07 -12.52
C GLU A 56 -7.89 13.88 -12.39
N ASP A 57 -7.47 12.93 -11.53
CA ASP A 57 -6.06 12.76 -11.18
C ASP A 57 -5.32 11.74 -12.06
N GLN A 58 -6.02 10.84 -12.76
CA GLN A 58 -5.41 9.73 -13.50
C GLN A 58 -4.28 10.16 -14.42
N ILE A 59 -4.49 11.25 -15.18
CA ILE A 59 -3.46 11.74 -16.11
C ILE A 59 -2.15 12.12 -15.42
N ASN A 60 -2.22 12.61 -14.19
CA ASN A 60 -1.04 13.00 -13.42
C ASN A 60 -0.24 11.78 -12.97
N PHE A 61 -0.91 10.68 -12.61
CA PHE A 61 -0.25 9.41 -12.31
C PHE A 61 0.40 8.79 -13.56
N VAL A 62 -0.31 8.82 -14.69
CA VAL A 62 0.24 8.35 -15.98
C VAL A 62 1.47 9.19 -16.37
N ASN A 63 1.42 10.51 -16.24
CA ASN A 63 2.56 11.39 -16.53
C ASN A 63 3.75 11.13 -15.60
N LEU A 64 3.51 10.77 -14.33
CA LEU A 64 4.57 10.51 -13.35
C LEU A 64 5.22 9.13 -13.54
N LEU A 65 4.42 8.08 -13.75
CA LEU A 65 4.86 6.68 -13.65
C LEU A 65 4.90 5.96 -15.00
N GLY A 66 4.29 6.55 -16.05
CA GLY A 66 4.18 5.94 -17.37
C GLY A 66 3.46 4.59 -17.33
N ASP A 67 3.95 3.65 -18.09
CA ASP A 67 3.50 2.26 -18.12
C ASP A 67 4.26 1.35 -17.14
N GLY A 68 5.17 1.92 -16.35
CA GLY A 68 6.00 1.21 -15.38
C GLY A 68 7.25 0.55 -15.94
N SER A 69 7.45 0.55 -17.26
CA SER A 69 8.58 -0.12 -17.91
C SER A 69 9.94 0.39 -17.43
N SER A 70 10.05 1.67 -17.06
CA SER A 70 11.25 2.27 -16.47
C SER A 70 11.68 1.63 -15.14
N PHE A 71 10.75 0.98 -14.45
CA PHE A 71 10.96 0.25 -13.20
C PHE A 71 10.89 -1.28 -13.40
N GLY A 72 10.82 -1.76 -14.65
CA GLY A 72 10.70 -3.18 -14.95
C GLY A 72 9.38 -3.83 -14.50
N ILE A 73 8.34 -3.03 -14.32
CA ILE A 73 6.98 -3.45 -13.98
C ILE A 73 5.99 -3.06 -15.09
N SER A 74 4.74 -3.54 -15.01
CA SER A 74 3.65 -3.18 -15.90
C SER A 74 2.56 -2.48 -15.07
N LEU A 75 2.29 -1.21 -15.41
CA LEU A 75 1.24 -0.42 -14.77
C LEU A 75 0.02 -0.33 -15.67
N GLN A 76 -1.14 -0.58 -15.09
CA GLN A 76 -2.44 -0.27 -15.66
C GLN A 76 -3.15 0.74 -14.76
N TYR A 77 -4.12 1.45 -15.33
CA TYR A 77 -4.85 2.49 -14.61
C TYR A 77 -6.35 2.27 -14.75
N ALA A 78 -7.07 2.43 -13.63
CA ALA A 78 -8.52 2.40 -13.62
C ALA A 78 -9.07 3.58 -12.82
N ILE A 79 -10.35 3.86 -12.99
CA ILE A 79 -11.04 4.97 -12.35
C ILE A 79 -12.00 4.45 -11.29
N GLN A 80 -11.97 5.06 -10.11
CA GLN A 80 -13.03 5.01 -9.12
C GLN A 80 -13.76 6.36 -9.14
N ASP A 81 -14.98 6.38 -9.71
CA ASP A 81 -15.74 7.63 -9.94
C ASP A 81 -16.11 8.36 -8.65
N SER A 82 -16.26 7.63 -7.55
CA SER A 82 -16.59 8.18 -6.24
C SER A 82 -16.06 7.25 -5.13
N PRO A 83 -15.79 7.77 -3.93
CA PRO A 83 -15.20 6.99 -2.82
C PRO A 83 -16.27 6.07 -2.19
N LYS A 84 -16.54 4.92 -2.81
CA LYS A 84 -17.51 3.91 -2.34
C LYS A 84 -16.90 2.86 -1.40
N GLY A 85 -15.69 3.09 -0.91
CA GLY A 85 -15.01 2.20 0.03
C GLY A 85 -13.89 1.37 -0.61
N LEU A 86 -13.09 0.73 0.26
CA LEU A 86 -11.87 0.04 -0.17
C LEU A 86 -12.17 -1.27 -0.92
N ALA A 87 -13.24 -1.96 -0.55
CA ALA A 87 -13.64 -3.22 -1.18
C ALA A 87 -14.01 -3.06 -2.66
N GLU A 88 -14.44 -1.86 -3.10
CA GLU A 88 -14.74 -1.58 -4.51
C GLU A 88 -13.51 -1.78 -5.41
N ALA A 89 -12.30 -1.66 -4.89
CA ALA A 89 -11.07 -1.86 -5.65
C ALA A 89 -11.01 -3.24 -6.33
N PHE A 90 -11.54 -4.29 -5.69
CA PHE A 90 -11.57 -5.63 -6.26
C PHE A 90 -12.65 -5.80 -7.35
N ILE A 91 -13.73 -5.02 -7.27
CA ILE A 91 -14.79 -5.00 -8.29
C ILE A 91 -14.28 -4.27 -9.53
N ILE A 92 -13.66 -3.09 -9.35
CA ILE A 92 -13.05 -2.31 -10.44
C ILE A 92 -11.92 -3.13 -11.09
N GLY A 93 -11.10 -3.78 -10.27
CA GLY A 93 -9.94 -4.56 -10.70
C GLY A 93 -10.25 -5.97 -11.19
N GLU A 94 -11.51 -6.42 -11.25
CA GLU A 94 -11.87 -7.82 -11.54
C GLU A 94 -11.23 -8.35 -12.82
N ASN A 95 -11.36 -7.62 -13.93
CA ASN A 95 -10.78 -8.02 -15.21
C ASN A 95 -9.25 -8.04 -15.18
N PHE A 96 -8.63 -7.12 -14.44
CA PHE A 96 -7.19 -7.07 -14.24
C PHE A 96 -6.71 -8.25 -13.39
N ILE A 97 -7.38 -8.53 -12.27
CA ILE A 97 -7.05 -9.65 -11.38
C ILE A 97 -7.18 -10.97 -12.12
N GLY A 98 -8.26 -11.17 -12.88
CA GLY A 98 -8.54 -12.42 -13.56
C GLY A 98 -8.68 -13.57 -12.57
N GLU A 99 -7.87 -14.63 -12.72
CA GLU A 99 -7.84 -15.79 -11.84
C GLU A 99 -6.72 -15.74 -10.78
N ASP A 100 -5.95 -14.66 -10.76
CA ASP A 100 -4.82 -14.50 -9.86
C ASP A 100 -5.25 -14.17 -8.42
N SER A 101 -4.37 -14.45 -7.47
CA SER A 101 -4.38 -13.81 -6.15
C SER A 101 -3.96 -12.34 -6.27
N VAL A 102 -4.32 -11.51 -5.29
CA VAL A 102 -4.11 -10.06 -5.36
C VAL A 102 -3.61 -9.49 -4.04
N ALA A 103 -2.65 -8.56 -4.12
CA ALA A 103 -2.28 -7.68 -3.03
C ALA A 103 -2.90 -6.30 -3.24
N LEU A 104 -3.48 -5.72 -2.19
CA LEU A 104 -3.97 -4.33 -2.18
C LEU A 104 -3.14 -3.51 -1.21
N VAL A 105 -2.68 -2.35 -1.67
CA VAL A 105 -2.03 -1.34 -0.83
C VAL A 105 -2.77 -0.02 -0.96
N LEU A 106 -3.01 0.65 0.17
CA LEU A 106 -3.57 2.00 0.16
C LEU A 106 -2.51 3.00 -0.25
N GLY A 107 -2.86 3.89 -1.18
CA GLY A 107 -1.95 4.84 -1.83
C GLY A 107 -1.32 5.89 -0.92
N ASP A 108 -1.79 5.99 0.32
CA ASP A 108 -1.33 6.92 1.35
C ASP A 108 -0.62 6.25 2.54
N ASN A 109 -0.29 4.97 2.40
CA ASN A 109 0.39 4.23 3.45
C ASN A 109 1.88 4.11 3.18
N LEU A 110 2.67 4.43 4.21
CA LEU A 110 4.12 4.23 4.23
C LEU A 110 4.45 3.11 5.19
N PHE A 111 5.27 2.17 4.73
CA PHE A 111 5.81 1.07 5.53
C PHE A 111 7.34 1.13 5.52
N PHE A 112 7.94 0.95 6.67
CA PHE A 112 9.38 0.82 6.80
C PHE A 112 9.72 -0.12 7.96
N GLY A 113 10.65 -1.02 7.74
CA GLY A 113 11.12 -1.95 8.78
C GLY A 113 12.17 -2.92 8.28
N GLN A 114 12.97 -3.42 9.21
CA GLN A 114 13.97 -4.42 8.89
C GLN A 114 13.32 -5.72 8.39
N SER A 115 13.90 -6.32 7.35
CA SER A 115 13.43 -7.58 6.76
C SER A 115 11.98 -7.52 6.23
N PHE A 116 11.49 -6.33 5.86
CA PHE A 116 10.12 -6.17 5.38
C PHE A 116 9.86 -7.03 4.13
N GLY A 117 10.80 -7.10 3.18
CA GLY A 117 10.69 -7.98 2.01
C GLY A 117 10.39 -9.43 2.38
N SER A 118 11.12 -10.00 3.35
CA SER A 118 10.90 -11.40 3.79
C SER A 118 9.53 -11.61 4.42
N ILE A 119 8.98 -10.59 5.10
CA ILE A 119 7.62 -10.66 5.66
C ILE A 119 6.58 -10.65 4.53
N LEU A 120 6.79 -9.83 3.51
CA LEU A 120 5.94 -9.74 2.32
C LEU A 120 5.99 -11.06 1.52
N ASP A 121 7.17 -11.62 1.31
CA ASP A 121 7.35 -12.91 0.64
C ASP A 121 6.60 -14.01 1.39
N SER A 122 6.74 -14.09 2.72
CA SER A 122 6.01 -15.07 3.55
C SER A 122 4.50 -14.90 3.45
N ALA A 123 3.98 -13.67 3.34
CA ALA A 123 2.55 -13.42 3.18
C ALA A 123 2.06 -13.87 1.80
N LYS A 124 2.81 -13.54 0.75
CA LYS A 124 2.52 -13.94 -0.63
C LYS A 124 2.53 -15.47 -0.79
N GLU A 125 3.60 -16.13 -0.37
CA GLU A 125 3.72 -17.58 -0.42
C GLU A 125 2.60 -18.29 0.36
N TYR A 126 2.21 -17.73 1.51
CA TYR A 126 1.10 -18.28 2.28
C TYR A 126 -0.19 -18.29 1.48
N ILE A 127 -0.54 -17.17 0.82
CA ILE A 127 -1.76 -17.04 0.01
C ILE A 127 -1.68 -17.96 -1.23
N GLU A 128 -0.55 -18.01 -1.91
CA GLU A 128 -0.36 -18.83 -3.11
C GLU A 128 -0.48 -20.34 -2.78
N LYS A 129 -0.07 -20.75 -1.58
CA LYS A 129 -0.10 -22.15 -1.15
C LYS A 129 -1.42 -22.57 -0.51
N ASN A 130 -2.03 -21.70 0.31
CA ASN A 130 -3.15 -22.06 1.19
C ASN A 130 -4.46 -21.38 0.80
N GLY A 131 -4.41 -20.32 -0.03
CA GLY A 131 -5.53 -19.41 -0.23
C GLY A 131 -5.83 -18.55 0.99
N GLY A 132 -7.03 -17.97 1.03
CA GLY A 132 -7.50 -17.14 2.14
C GLY A 132 -7.00 -15.69 2.08
N ALA A 133 -6.81 -15.10 3.25
CA ALA A 133 -6.37 -13.72 3.42
C ALA A 133 -5.19 -13.62 4.38
N ASN A 134 -4.25 -12.71 4.09
CA ASN A 134 -3.21 -12.29 5.02
C ASN A 134 -3.24 -10.77 5.15
N ILE A 135 -3.48 -10.27 6.35
CA ILE A 135 -3.48 -8.84 6.68
C ILE A 135 -2.41 -8.53 7.73
N PHE A 136 -2.13 -7.25 7.93
CA PHE A 136 -1.07 -6.82 8.86
C PHE A 136 -1.65 -5.98 9.98
N GLY A 137 -1.38 -6.39 11.23
CA GLY A 137 -1.74 -5.67 12.43
C GLY A 137 -0.56 -4.86 12.97
N TYR A 138 -0.80 -3.60 13.30
CA TYR A 138 0.19 -2.69 13.87
C TYR A 138 -0.34 -2.04 15.15
N HIS A 139 0.48 -1.99 16.18
CA HIS A 139 0.10 -1.42 17.47
C HIS A 139 0.08 0.11 17.40
N VAL A 140 -1.06 0.72 17.69
CA VAL A 140 -1.30 2.17 17.67
C VAL A 140 -1.86 2.67 19.00
N ASN A 141 -1.82 3.99 19.20
CA ASN A 141 -2.39 4.63 20.38
C ASN A 141 -3.84 5.08 20.19
N ASP A 142 -4.29 5.19 18.93
CA ASP A 142 -5.62 5.69 18.50
C ASP A 142 -6.34 4.67 17.59
N PRO A 143 -6.56 3.42 18.09
CA PRO A 143 -7.09 2.32 17.27
C PRO A 143 -8.51 2.57 16.73
N GLU A 144 -9.30 3.42 17.37
CA GLU A 144 -10.67 3.78 16.95
C GLU A 144 -10.77 4.41 15.56
N ARG A 145 -9.64 4.82 14.99
CA ARG A 145 -9.58 5.38 13.63
C ARG A 145 -9.56 4.32 12.52
N PHE A 146 -9.27 3.08 12.87
CA PHE A 146 -8.94 1.98 11.96
C PHE A 146 -9.84 0.77 12.15
N GLY A 147 -9.74 -0.20 11.26
CA GLY A 147 -10.16 -1.56 11.57
C GLY A 147 -9.29 -2.11 12.71
N VAL A 148 -9.90 -2.73 13.71
CA VAL A 148 -9.19 -3.23 14.90
C VAL A 148 -9.30 -4.75 14.98
N VAL A 149 -8.17 -5.41 15.19
CA VAL A 149 -8.10 -6.87 15.41
C VAL A 149 -7.86 -7.14 16.88
N GLU A 150 -8.70 -8.00 17.47
CA GLU A 150 -8.52 -8.52 18.82
C GLU A 150 -7.89 -9.92 18.76
N PHE A 151 -7.00 -10.21 19.70
CA PHE A 151 -6.33 -11.50 19.84
C PHE A 151 -6.56 -12.08 21.23
N ASP A 152 -6.66 -13.40 21.32
CA ASP A 152 -6.60 -14.11 22.60
C ASP A 152 -5.14 -14.22 23.13
N SER A 153 -4.99 -14.89 24.27
CA SER A 153 -3.70 -15.11 24.92
C SER A 153 -2.75 -15.98 24.10
N GLU A 154 -3.25 -16.76 23.16
CA GLU A 154 -2.47 -17.61 22.24
C GLU A 154 -2.11 -16.89 20.94
N GLY A 155 -2.64 -15.67 20.75
CA GLY A 155 -2.39 -14.86 19.56
C GLY A 155 -3.34 -15.16 18.41
N THR A 156 -4.41 -15.90 18.65
CA THR A 156 -5.46 -16.18 17.67
C THR A 156 -6.42 -15.00 17.55
N VAL A 157 -6.89 -14.70 16.35
CA VAL A 157 -7.85 -13.63 16.10
C VAL A 157 -9.22 -14.03 16.67
N VAL A 158 -9.78 -13.23 17.58
CA VAL A 158 -11.09 -13.45 18.17
C VAL A 158 -12.15 -12.48 17.68
N SER A 159 -11.77 -11.31 17.22
CA SER A 159 -12.69 -10.37 16.56
C SER A 159 -11.93 -9.42 15.62
N ILE A 160 -12.69 -8.86 14.67
CA ILE A 160 -12.25 -7.78 13.81
C ILE A 160 -13.42 -6.79 13.68
N GLU A 161 -13.17 -5.49 13.86
CA GLU A 161 -14.23 -4.47 13.91
C GLU A 161 -13.77 -3.19 13.22
N GLU A 162 -14.62 -2.61 12.37
CA GLU A 162 -14.33 -1.34 11.67
C GLU A 162 -14.59 -0.15 12.58
N LYS A 163 -13.57 0.64 12.85
CA LYS A 163 -13.63 1.90 13.61
C LYS A 163 -14.52 1.83 14.88
N PRO A 164 -14.21 0.90 15.78
CA PRO A 164 -15.02 0.70 16.98
C PRO A 164 -14.98 1.93 17.89
N LYS A 165 -16.12 2.31 18.46
CA LYS A 165 -16.19 3.40 19.45
C LYS A 165 -15.44 3.05 20.75
N THR A 166 -15.35 1.78 21.05
CA THR A 166 -14.62 1.25 22.22
C THR A 166 -13.74 0.09 21.73
N PRO A 167 -12.51 0.38 21.30
CA PRO A 167 -11.60 -0.64 20.77
C PRO A 167 -11.28 -1.71 21.83
N LYS A 168 -11.29 -2.98 21.42
CA LYS A 168 -10.94 -4.12 22.28
C LYS A 168 -9.45 -4.41 22.31
N SER A 169 -8.71 -3.85 21.38
CA SER A 169 -7.24 -3.95 21.31
C SER A 169 -6.64 -2.69 20.68
N ASN A 170 -5.31 -2.57 20.77
CA ASN A 170 -4.56 -1.51 20.12
C ASN A 170 -3.96 -1.94 18.75
N TYR A 171 -4.37 -3.10 18.22
CA TYR A 171 -3.88 -3.55 16.93
C TYR A 171 -4.78 -3.07 15.79
N ALA A 172 -4.34 -2.03 15.12
CA ALA A 172 -4.97 -1.54 13.89
C ALA A 172 -4.61 -2.43 12.70
N VAL A 173 -5.57 -2.67 11.80
CA VAL A 173 -5.33 -3.25 10.49
C VAL A 173 -4.72 -2.18 9.61
N THR A 174 -3.53 -2.45 9.06
CA THR A 174 -2.84 -1.52 8.16
C THR A 174 -3.47 -1.55 6.77
N GLY A 175 -3.09 -0.57 5.92
CA GLY A 175 -3.57 -0.53 4.53
C GLY A 175 -2.80 -1.45 3.57
N LEU A 176 -2.48 -2.66 4.01
CA LEU A 176 -1.81 -3.68 3.20
C LEU A 176 -2.49 -5.04 3.39
N TYR A 177 -2.90 -5.65 2.28
CA TYR A 177 -3.73 -6.84 2.28
C TYR A 177 -3.28 -7.78 1.17
N PHE A 178 -3.27 -9.09 1.45
CA PHE A 178 -3.05 -10.16 0.48
C PHE A 178 -4.24 -11.11 0.50
N TYR A 179 -4.82 -11.38 -0.66
CA TYR A 179 -6.01 -12.20 -0.79
C TYR A 179 -5.86 -13.22 -1.91
N ASP A 180 -6.53 -14.34 -1.75
CA ASP A 180 -6.81 -15.25 -2.86
C ASP A 180 -7.87 -14.66 -3.82
N ASN A 181 -8.13 -15.33 -4.94
CA ASN A 181 -9.05 -14.85 -5.95
C ASN A 181 -10.50 -14.72 -5.47
N SER A 182 -10.90 -15.45 -4.42
CA SER A 182 -12.27 -15.40 -3.89
C SER A 182 -12.66 -14.03 -3.34
N VAL A 183 -11.68 -13.13 -3.12
CA VAL A 183 -11.89 -11.75 -2.68
C VAL A 183 -12.83 -10.99 -3.62
N ILE A 184 -12.82 -11.27 -4.93
CA ILE A 184 -13.69 -10.60 -5.92
C ILE A 184 -15.15 -10.88 -5.59
N GLN A 185 -15.50 -12.14 -5.35
CA GLN A 185 -16.87 -12.53 -5.03
C GLN A 185 -17.30 -12.04 -3.64
N LYS A 186 -16.37 -12.07 -2.66
CA LYS A 186 -16.62 -11.50 -1.35
C LYS A 186 -16.90 -9.99 -1.47
N ALA A 187 -16.08 -9.23 -2.20
CA ALA A 187 -16.27 -7.80 -2.43
C ALA A 187 -17.65 -7.48 -3.07
N LYS A 188 -18.09 -8.28 -4.05
CA LYS A 188 -19.42 -8.15 -4.66
C LYS A 188 -20.55 -8.42 -3.68
N SER A 189 -20.33 -9.18 -2.63
CA SER A 189 -21.34 -9.52 -1.62
C SER A 189 -21.42 -8.52 -0.46
N VAL A 190 -20.40 -7.64 -0.29
CA VAL A 190 -20.39 -6.60 0.75
C VAL A 190 -21.53 -5.61 0.51
N LYS A 191 -22.22 -5.24 1.58
CA LYS A 191 -23.25 -4.19 1.55
C LYS A 191 -22.67 -2.88 2.06
N PRO A 192 -23.10 -1.73 1.51
CA PRO A 192 -22.66 -0.45 2.01
C PRO A 192 -22.94 -0.31 3.52
N SER A 193 -21.95 0.15 4.26
CA SER A 193 -22.05 0.48 5.68
C SER A 193 -22.96 1.69 5.92
N ALA A 194 -23.16 2.07 7.18
CA ALA A 194 -23.87 3.30 7.55
C ALA A 194 -23.20 4.57 6.97
N ARG A 195 -21.93 4.47 6.54
CA ARG A 195 -21.18 5.54 5.85
C ARG A 195 -21.39 5.54 4.31
N GLY A 196 -22.11 4.55 3.79
CA GLY A 196 -22.27 4.32 2.35
C GLY A 196 -21.04 3.68 1.68
N GLU A 197 -20.10 3.15 2.44
CA GLU A 197 -18.84 2.56 1.96
C GLU A 197 -18.90 1.03 1.98
N LEU A 198 -18.29 0.39 0.99
CA LEU A 198 -18.01 -1.04 0.95
C LEU A 198 -16.72 -1.28 1.77
N GLU A 199 -16.91 -1.74 3.00
CA GLU A 199 -15.82 -1.85 3.98
C GLU A 199 -14.94 -3.06 3.69
N ILE A 200 -13.62 -2.87 3.71
CA ILE A 200 -12.68 -3.98 3.58
C ILE A 200 -12.68 -4.87 4.83
N THR A 201 -13.08 -4.31 5.97
CA THR A 201 -13.23 -5.05 7.22
C THR A 201 -14.29 -6.13 7.10
N ASP A 202 -15.37 -5.92 6.34
CA ASP A 202 -16.39 -6.94 6.10
C ASP A 202 -15.81 -8.13 5.31
N ILE A 203 -14.94 -7.87 4.33
CA ILE A 203 -14.20 -8.93 3.61
C ILE A 203 -13.32 -9.71 4.58
N ASN A 204 -12.54 -9.01 5.39
CA ASN A 204 -11.66 -9.65 6.39
C ASN A 204 -12.47 -10.49 7.38
N GLU A 205 -13.65 -10.02 7.78
CA GLU A 205 -14.57 -10.75 8.66
C GLU A 205 -15.09 -12.03 8.02
N MET A 206 -15.36 -12.01 6.70
CA MET A 206 -15.75 -13.23 5.96
C MET A 206 -14.63 -14.28 6.00
N TYR A 207 -13.39 -13.88 5.70
CA TYR A 207 -12.24 -14.79 5.80
C TYR A 207 -11.99 -15.30 7.23
N TRP A 208 -12.20 -14.43 8.24
CA TRP A 208 -12.10 -14.84 9.63
C TRP A 208 -13.15 -15.89 10.01
N LYS A 209 -14.43 -15.70 9.62
CA LYS A 209 -15.50 -16.67 9.84
C LYS A 209 -15.25 -18.00 9.16
N GLU A 210 -14.63 -17.98 7.99
CA GLU A 210 -14.19 -19.15 7.23
C GLU A 210 -12.90 -19.79 7.80
N LYS A 211 -12.27 -19.19 8.82
CA LYS A 211 -10.99 -19.61 9.43
C LYS A 211 -9.81 -19.62 8.43
N THR A 212 -9.86 -18.74 7.44
CA THR A 212 -8.84 -18.59 6.40
C THR A 212 -8.16 -17.23 6.46
N LEU A 213 -8.39 -16.44 7.53
CA LEU A 213 -7.69 -15.17 7.81
C LEU A 213 -6.43 -15.41 8.61
N ARG A 214 -5.30 -14.96 8.09
CA ARG A 214 -4.04 -14.84 8.82
C ARG A 214 -3.76 -13.37 9.13
N VAL A 215 -3.31 -13.05 10.35
CA VAL A 215 -2.87 -11.70 10.72
C VAL A 215 -1.40 -11.75 11.09
N CYS A 216 -0.57 -11.01 10.34
CA CYS A 216 0.85 -10.81 10.64
C CYS A 216 1.02 -9.56 11.50
N LYS A 217 1.51 -9.71 12.74
CA LYS A 217 1.79 -8.57 13.63
C LYS A 217 3.12 -7.94 13.24
N LEU A 218 3.09 -6.67 12.82
CA LEU A 218 4.28 -5.86 12.63
C LEU A 218 4.80 -5.44 14.01
N GLY A 219 5.98 -5.91 14.36
CA GLY A 219 6.56 -5.75 15.69
C GLY A 219 7.33 -4.45 15.87
N ARG A 220 8.09 -4.35 16.98
CA ARG A 220 8.99 -3.23 17.25
C ARG A 220 10.03 -3.12 16.14
N GLY A 221 10.37 -1.90 15.75
CA GLY A 221 11.28 -1.63 14.64
C GLY A 221 10.58 -1.48 13.29
N PHE A 222 9.28 -1.75 13.22
CA PHE A 222 8.44 -1.34 12.09
C PHE A 222 7.85 0.05 12.32
N THR A 223 7.72 0.78 11.23
CA THR A 223 6.97 2.03 11.16
C THR A 223 5.92 1.88 10.08
N TRP A 224 4.68 2.13 10.45
CA TRP A 224 3.54 2.30 9.56
C TRP A 224 2.95 3.68 9.79
N LEU A 225 2.80 4.45 8.72
CA LEU A 225 2.24 5.79 8.75
C LEU A 225 1.09 5.89 7.76
N ASP A 226 -0.09 6.30 8.26
CA ASP A 226 -1.23 6.75 7.48
C ASP A 226 -1.12 8.27 7.31
N THR A 227 -0.80 8.73 6.10
CA THR A 227 -0.54 10.14 5.81
C THR A 227 -1.83 10.93 5.55
N GLY A 228 -2.85 10.69 6.38
CA GLY A 228 -4.20 11.23 6.21
C GLY A 228 -4.43 12.65 6.73
N THR A 229 -3.49 13.24 7.47
CA THR A 229 -3.56 14.58 8.06
C THR A 229 -2.30 15.39 7.76
N HIS A 230 -2.34 16.72 7.98
CA HIS A 230 -1.16 17.58 7.81
C HIS A 230 -0.02 17.15 8.73
N GLU A 231 -0.34 16.80 9.98
CA GLU A 231 0.62 16.36 10.98
C GLU A 231 1.28 15.04 10.53
N SER A 232 0.48 14.04 10.16
CA SER A 232 1.03 12.73 9.75
C SER A 232 1.83 12.81 8.45
N LEU A 233 1.48 13.72 7.52
CA LEU A 233 2.27 13.97 6.31
C LEU A 233 3.64 14.60 6.65
N MET A 234 3.68 15.53 7.59
CA MET A 234 4.91 16.14 8.07
C MET A 234 5.77 15.11 8.82
N GLU A 235 5.18 14.32 9.72
CA GLU A 235 5.85 13.25 10.45
C GLU A 235 6.47 12.22 9.50
N ALA A 236 5.73 11.80 8.46
CA ALA A 236 6.25 10.89 7.44
C ALA A 236 7.47 11.48 6.72
N SER A 237 7.43 12.75 6.34
CA SER A 237 8.54 13.43 5.69
C SER A 237 9.77 13.54 6.62
N GLN A 238 9.57 13.87 7.89
CA GLN A 238 10.64 13.92 8.90
C GLN A 238 11.24 12.54 9.16
N PHE A 239 10.41 11.51 9.25
CA PHE A 239 10.84 10.12 9.42
C PHE A 239 11.74 9.67 8.26
N VAL A 240 11.27 9.82 7.02
CA VAL A 240 12.03 9.43 5.82
C VAL A 240 13.35 10.19 5.76
N HIS A 241 13.31 11.53 5.96
CA HIS A 241 14.53 12.35 6.00
C HIS A 241 15.54 11.83 7.04
N ALA A 242 15.08 11.54 8.26
CA ALA A 242 15.95 11.07 9.34
C ALA A 242 16.61 9.72 8.99
N ILE A 243 15.84 8.77 8.48
CA ILE A 243 16.33 7.43 8.09
C ILE A 243 17.33 7.55 6.94
N GLU A 244 16.97 8.24 5.86
CA GLU A 244 17.86 8.39 4.70
C GLU A 244 19.17 9.10 5.06
N LYS A 245 19.09 10.14 5.89
CA LYS A 245 20.26 10.87 6.38
C LYS A 245 21.19 10.00 7.24
N GLN A 246 20.63 9.15 8.10
CA GLN A 246 21.39 8.29 8.99
C GLN A 246 22.02 7.10 8.26
N GLN A 247 21.27 6.47 7.37
CA GLN A 247 21.68 5.23 6.69
C GLN A 247 22.44 5.47 5.39
N GLY A 248 22.26 6.65 4.78
CA GLY A 248 22.82 6.96 3.45
C GLY A 248 22.15 6.16 2.31
N MET A 249 21.02 5.53 2.58
CA MET A 249 20.23 4.76 1.61
C MET A 249 18.84 5.39 1.44
N LYS A 250 18.26 5.26 0.24
CA LYS A 250 16.92 5.78 -0.04
C LYS A 250 15.82 4.82 0.44
N VAL A 251 14.77 5.37 1.03
CA VAL A 251 13.53 4.64 1.32
C VAL A 251 12.66 4.65 0.06
N ALA A 252 12.06 3.52 -0.30
CA ALA A 252 11.17 3.40 -1.46
C ALA A 252 11.81 3.91 -2.78
N CYS A 253 13.08 3.57 -3.03
CA CYS A 253 13.76 3.84 -4.30
C CYS A 253 13.37 2.76 -5.30
N LEU A 254 12.47 3.09 -6.23
CA LEU A 254 11.89 2.12 -7.16
C LEU A 254 12.95 1.52 -8.09
N GLU A 255 13.87 2.35 -8.60
CA GLU A 255 14.96 1.92 -9.47
C GLU A 255 15.92 0.97 -8.75
N GLU A 256 16.25 1.23 -7.48
CA GLU A 256 17.10 0.34 -6.69
C GLU A 256 16.42 -1.00 -6.43
N ILE A 257 15.12 -0.99 -6.09
CA ILE A 257 14.33 -2.22 -5.88
C ILE A 257 14.26 -3.03 -7.17
N ALA A 258 13.97 -2.37 -8.31
CA ALA A 258 13.92 -3.01 -9.61
C ALA A 258 15.28 -3.61 -10.01
N PHE A 259 16.37 -2.90 -9.75
CA PHE A 259 17.73 -3.38 -10.03
C PHE A 259 18.10 -4.57 -9.14
N LYS A 260 17.82 -4.51 -7.83
CA LYS A 260 18.09 -5.63 -6.91
C LYS A 260 17.27 -6.89 -7.23
N ASN A 261 16.10 -6.71 -7.81
CA ASN A 261 15.26 -7.81 -8.31
C ASN A 261 15.63 -8.26 -9.75
N GLU A 262 16.68 -7.69 -10.35
CA GLU A 262 17.12 -7.99 -11.73
C GLU A 262 16.07 -7.68 -12.81
N TRP A 263 15.15 -6.75 -12.54
CA TRP A 263 14.12 -6.33 -13.50
C TRP A 263 14.60 -5.27 -14.47
N ILE A 264 15.59 -4.49 -14.06
CA ILE A 264 16.28 -3.51 -14.91
C ILE A 264 17.79 -3.63 -14.75
N THR A 265 18.53 -3.13 -15.74
CA THR A 265 19.99 -3.16 -15.73
C THR A 265 20.59 -1.99 -14.94
N LEU A 266 21.86 -2.11 -14.53
CA LEU A 266 22.59 -1.00 -13.91
C LEU A 266 22.66 0.22 -14.85
N ASP A 267 22.79 0.00 -16.16
CA ASP A 267 22.80 1.09 -17.15
C ASP A 267 21.48 1.85 -17.17
N SER A 268 20.35 1.14 -17.03
CA SER A 268 19.04 1.78 -16.90
C SER A 268 18.96 2.65 -15.64
N VAL A 269 19.48 2.15 -14.52
CA VAL A 269 19.54 2.93 -13.26
C VAL A 269 20.41 4.18 -13.43
N LYS A 270 21.59 4.04 -14.08
CA LYS A 270 22.48 5.16 -14.33
C LYS A 270 21.85 6.20 -15.24
N SER A 271 21.15 5.78 -16.29
CA SER A 271 20.43 6.69 -17.19
C SER A 271 19.36 7.50 -16.44
N SER A 272 18.59 6.86 -15.56
CA SER A 272 17.64 7.56 -14.66
C SER A 272 18.36 8.55 -13.75
N GLY A 273 19.51 8.14 -13.18
CA GLY A 273 20.35 8.99 -12.34
C GLY A 273 20.90 10.21 -13.07
N GLU A 274 21.27 10.10 -14.35
CA GLU A 274 21.75 11.22 -15.17
C GLU A 274 20.65 12.26 -15.40
N VAL A 275 19.42 11.82 -15.72
CA VAL A 275 18.26 12.70 -15.87
C VAL A 275 18.00 13.50 -14.58
N LEU A 276 18.18 12.85 -13.42
CA LEU A 276 17.93 13.43 -12.10
C LEU A 276 19.19 13.95 -11.41
N SER A 277 20.32 14.13 -12.14
CA SER A 277 21.65 14.40 -11.57
C SER A 277 21.75 15.66 -10.70
N LYS A 278 20.83 16.61 -10.85
CA LYS A 278 20.76 17.83 -10.02
C LYS A 278 20.17 17.57 -8.63
N THR A 279 19.55 16.42 -8.40
CA THR A 279 18.89 16.05 -7.14
C THR A 279 19.75 15.07 -6.35
N ASP A 280 19.54 14.99 -5.05
CA ASP A 280 20.22 13.98 -4.21
C ASP A 280 19.72 12.56 -4.51
N TYR A 281 18.48 12.41 -4.99
CA TYR A 281 17.94 11.16 -5.47
C TYR A 281 18.73 10.65 -6.71
N GLY A 282 18.91 11.48 -7.72
CA GLY A 282 19.68 11.13 -8.92
C GLY A 282 21.16 10.84 -8.61
N LYS A 283 21.81 11.64 -7.74
CA LYS A 283 23.16 11.38 -7.26
C LYS A 283 23.29 10.04 -6.53
N TYR A 284 22.24 9.62 -5.83
CA TYR A 284 22.18 8.30 -5.19
C TYR A 284 22.16 7.19 -6.24
N LEU A 285 21.28 7.29 -7.25
CA LEU A 285 21.23 6.31 -8.35
C LEU A 285 22.57 6.15 -9.06
N LEU A 286 23.27 7.27 -9.29
CA LEU A 286 24.60 7.25 -9.92
C LEU A 286 25.69 6.54 -9.09
N LYS A 287 25.48 6.33 -7.77
CA LYS A 287 26.42 5.64 -6.88
C LYS A 287 26.14 4.15 -6.75
N LEU A 288 24.96 3.68 -7.13
CA LEU A 288 24.61 2.25 -7.08
C LEU A 288 25.60 1.42 -7.93
N LYS A 289 25.89 0.18 -7.49
CA LYS A 289 26.89 -0.69 -8.11
C LYS A 289 26.28 -2.07 -8.34
#